data_87f67a3e8e04a45d87e25d10ffab1f94
#
_entry.id   87f67a3e8e04a45d87e25d10ffab1f94
#
_cell.length_a   1.000
_cell.length_b   1.000
_cell.length_c   1.000
_cell.angle_alpha   90.00
_cell.angle_beta   90.00
_cell.angle_gamma   90.00
#
_symmetry.space_group_name_H-M   'P 1'
#
loop_
_entity.id
_entity.type
_entity.pdbx_description
1 polymer ?
#
loop_
_entity_poly.entity_id
_entity_poly.type
_entity_poly.pdbx_seq_one_letter_code
_entity_poly.pdbx_strand_id
1 'polypeptide(L)'
;MSKNYETVIGLEVHVELATKTKIFCGCSTAFGGAPNTHTCPVCTGMPGSLPVLNKQVVEYAMAVGLATNCDITQNCKFDRKNYFYPDNPQNYQISQLYLPICRNGKVEIDIDGEKKDIRIHEIHMEEDAGKLVHDPWTGDSLVDFNRSGVPLIEIVSEPDMRSADEVIAYLEKLRLIIQYLGASDCKLQEGSMRADVNLSVREVGAEEFGTRTEMKNLNSFKAIKRAIEGEMERQIDLIEAGEKVVQETRRWDDTKGASYAMRSKEDAQDYRYFPDPDLVPIEISDEWMDKVRAAQPEFRDEKKVRYKEEYDLPDYDIDIITGSKHLADIFEATIALGSEPKEVSNWLMGETIRLVNESEMDIDDVSFKPEHLAKLIEMIKNNEINRSVGKEVFEKVFKEDIDPAAYVEEHGLKSMNDEGALKATIEEIVANNPKSVEDYKAGKKKAIGFLVGQTMKATQGKANPGIVNKILTEILDNM
;
A
#
# COMPACT_ATOMS: atom_id res chain seq x y z
N MET A 1 22.41 36.44 -14.07
CA MET A 1 21.56 35.35 -14.61
C MET A 1 21.39 34.37 -13.49
N SER A 2 20.15 34.06 -13.06
CA SER A 2 19.94 32.98 -12.07
C SER A 2 20.47 31.70 -12.71
N LYS A 3 21.36 31.02 -12.01
CA LYS A 3 21.85 29.71 -12.45
C LYS A 3 20.71 28.73 -12.41
N ASN A 4 20.61 27.89 -13.42
CA ASN A 4 19.60 26.84 -13.46
C ASN A 4 20.21 25.58 -12.82
N TYR A 5 19.60 25.08 -11.75
CA TYR A 5 20.07 23.89 -11.04
C TYR A 5 19.15 22.70 -11.32
N GLU A 6 19.72 21.50 -11.24
CA GLU A 6 19.00 20.23 -11.22
C GLU A 6 19.42 19.40 -10.01
N THR A 7 18.47 18.64 -9.46
CA THR A 7 18.75 17.64 -8.45
C THR A 7 19.21 16.34 -9.09
N VAL A 8 20.06 15.61 -8.38
CA VAL A 8 20.48 14.24 -8.72
C VAL A 8 20.18 13.39 -7.49
N ILE A 9 19.26 12.44 -7.64
CA ILE A 9 18.69 11.69 -6.52
C ILE A 9 18.83 10.20 -6.77
N GLY A 10 19.36 9.48 -5.77
CA GLY A 10 19.33 8.03 -5.65
C GLY A 10 18.70 7.62 -4.31
N LEU A 11 18.18 6.40 -4.25
CA LEU A 11 17.51 5.87 -3.07
C LEU A 11 18.14 4.56 -2.60
N GLU A 12 18.13 4.37 -1.29
CA GLU A 12 18.30 3.10 -0.62
C GLU A 12 16.96 2.74 0.02
N VAL A 13 16.31 1.67 -0.47
CA VAL A 13 14.98 1.27 -0.01
C VAL A 13 15.09 -0.07 0.70
N HIS A 14 14.82 -0.06 2.01
CA HIS A 14 14.79 -1.25 2.84
C HIS A 14 13.36 -1.78 2.95
N VAL A 15 13.19 -3.07 2.77
CA VAL A 15 11.88 -3.74 2.84
C VAL A 15 11.98 -4.98 3.71
N GLU A 16 11.20 -5.03 4.79
CA GLU A 16 11.02 -6.23 5.61
C GLU A 16 10.18 -7.25 4.83
N LEU A 17 10.68 -8.48 4.74
CA LEU A 17 10.00 -9.55 3.99
C LEU A 17 8.98 -10.28 4.85
N ALA A 18 7.81 -10.55 4.28
CA ALA A 18 6.67 -11.20 4.92
C ALA A 18 6.85 -12.72 5.12
N THR A 19 7.99 -13.12 5.68
CA THR A 19 8.25 -14.51 6.06
C THR A 19 7.69 -14.81 7.45
N LYS A 20 7.34 -16.06 7.73
CA LYS A 20 6.85 -16.47 9.06
C LYS A 20 7.95 -16.50 10.11
N THR A 21 9.19 -16.70 9.67
CA THR A 21 10.37 -16.81 10.54
C THR A 21 11.47 -15.88 10.07
N LYS A 22 12.36 -15.53 10.99
CA LYS A 22 13.51 -14.69 10.74
C LYS A 22 14.46 -15.27 9.69
N ILE A 23 15.40 -14.45 9.19
CA ILE A 23 16.29 -14.84 8.10
C ILE A 23 17.20 -16.00 8.47
N PHE A 24 17.69 -16.07 9.70
CA PHE A 24 18.67 -17.08 10.13
C PHE A 24 18.24 -17.95 11.30
N CYS A 25 16.97 -17.84 11.76
CA CYS A 25 16.44 -18.69 12.84
C CYS A 25 14.92 -18.89 12.71
N GLY A 26 14.36 -19.73 13.60
CA GLY A 26 12.92 -20.04 13.60
C GLY A 26 12.04 -19.10 14.41
N CYS A 27 12.54 -17.97 14.91
CA CYS A 27 11.73 -17.01 15.65
C CYS A 27 10.72 -16.30 14.75
N SER A 28 9.57 -15.92 15.33
CA SER A 28 8.51 -15.21 14.62
C SER A 28 8.96 -13.82 14.16
N THR A 29 8.48 -13.41 12.99
CA THR A 29 8.62 -12.04 12.45
C THR A 29 7.39 -11.18 12.73
N ALA A 30 6.37 -11.70 13.44
CA ALA A 30 5.12 -10.98 13.69
C ALA A 30 5.36 -9.66 14.44
N PHE A 31 4.77 -8.59 13.91
CA PHE A 31 4.81 -7.25 14.49
C PHE A 31 3.97 -7.16 15.78
N GLY A 32 4.33 -6.26 16.72
CA GLY A 32 3.53 -5.95 17.91
C GLY A 32 3.62 -6.92 19.07
N GLY A 33 4.55 -7.91 19.04
CA GLY A 33 4.82 -8.77 20.18
C GLY A 33 5.41 -8.01 21.38
N ALA A 34 5.20 -8.51 22.61
CA ALA A 34 5.85 -7.96 23.79
C ALA A 34 7.40 -7.94 23.62
N PRO A 35 8.12 -6.92 24.12
CA PRO A 35 9.55 -6.80 23.91
C PRO A 35 10.33 -8.07 24.27
N ASN A 36 11.28 -8.46 23.42
CA ASN A 36 12.17 -9.61 23.59
C ASN A 36 11.46 -10.98 23.73
N THR A 37 10.24 -11.15 23.21
CA THR A 37 9.52 -12.43 23.20
C THR A 37 9.74 -13.25 21.94
N HIS A 38 10.14 -12.62 20.82
CA HIS A 38 10.45 -13.29 19.55
C HIS A 38 11.97 -13.42 19.38
N THR A 39 12.65 -14.03 20.34
CA THR A 39 14.12 -14.12 20.38
C THR A 39 14.61 -15.54 20.69
N CYS A 40 15.80 -15.86 20.22
CA CYS A 40 16.51 -17.10 20.52
C CYS A 40 18.03 -16.84 20.54
N PRO A 41 18.86 -17.81 20.94
CA PRO A 41 20.32 -17.63 20.96
C PRO A 41 20.92 -17.17 19.62
N VAL A 42 20.34 -17.50 18.47
CA VAL A 42 20.85 -17.09 17.16
C VAL A 42 20.63 -15.59 16.95
N CYS A 43 19.39 -15.12 16.99
CA CYS A 43 19.08 -13.70 16.72
C CYS A 43 19.47 -12.73 17.85
N THR A 44 19.92 -13.26 19.00
CA THR A 44 20.55 -12.46 20.08
C THR A 44 22.07 -12.58 20.11
N GLY A 45 22.68 -13.22 19.10
CA GLY A 45 24.13 -13.29 18.96
C GLY A 45 24.86 -14.05 20.07
N MET A 46 24.21 -15.06 20.68
CA MET A 46 24.83 -15.83 21.75
C MET A 46 26.01 -16.66 21.26
N PRO A 47 27.11 -16.75 22.02
CA PRO A 47 28.27 -17.53 21.62
C PRO A 47 27.93 -18.99 21.34
N GLY A 48 28.41 -19.51 20.19
CA GLY A 48 28.20 -20.90 19.76
C GLY A 48 26.92 -21.14 18.97
N SER A 49 26.05 -20.13 18.80
CA SER A 49 24.91 -20.25 17.90
C SER A 49 25.33 -20.01 16.44
N LEU A 50 24.72 -20.73 15.51
CA LEU A 50 25.00 -20.62 14.08
C LEU A 50 23.74 -20.24 13.29
N PRO A 51 23.88 -19.36 12.26
CA PRO A 51 22.78 -18.97 11.38
C PRO A 51 22.38 -20.12 10.44
N VAL A 52 21.09 -20.21 10.12
CA VAL A 52 20.56 -21.12 9.08
C VAL A 52 19.61 -20.32 8.18
N LEU A 53 19.98 -20.19 6.90
CA LEU A 53 19.28 -19.34 5.95
C LEU A 53 17.84 -19.82 5.69
N ASN A 54 16.90 -18.92 5.77
CA ASN A 54 15.51 -19.14 5.41
C ASN A 54 15.36 -19.09 3.87
N LYS A 55 14.96 -20.21 3.28
CA LYS A 55 14.76 -20.34 1.83
C LYS A 55 13.76 -19.35 1.24
N GLN A 56 12.67 -19.04 1.97
CA GLN A 56 11.64 -18.11 1.53
C GLN A 56 12.18 -16.69 1.31
N VAL A 57 13.21 -16.29 2.08
CA VAL A 57 13.87 -14.99 1.91
C VAL A 57 14.54 -14.90 0.54
N VAL A 58 15.24 -15.97 0.14
CA VAL A 58 15.87 -16.04 -1.18
C VAL A 58 14.83 -16.01 -2.31
N GLU A 59 13.72 -16.73 -2.13
CA GLU A 59 12.63 -16.77 -3.12
C GLU A 59 11.96 -15.40 -3.27
N TYR A 60 11.70 -14.68 -2.18
CA TYR A 60 11.16 -13.32 -2.24
C TYR A 60 12.15 -12.32 -2.87
N ALA A 61 13.42 -12.38 -2.49
CA ALA A 61 14.44 -11.51 -3.08
C ALA A 61 14.58 -11.74 -4.60
N MET A 62 14.59 -13.01 -5.05
CA MET A 62 14.56 -13.35 -6.46
C MET A 62 13.29 -12.85 -7.16
N ALA A 63 12.13 -13.03 -6.53
CA ALA A 63 10.86 -12.60 -7.10
C ALA A 63 10.83 -11.08 -7.32
N VAL A 64 11.30 -10.29 -6.34
CA VAL A 64 11.44 -8.83 -6.48
C VAL A 64 12.44 -8.50 -7.60
N GLY A 65 13.60 -9.17 -7.63
CA GLY A 65 14.59 -8.98 -8.69
C GLY A 65 14.04 -9.24 -10.08
N LEU A 66 13.35 -10.37 -10.28
CA LEU A 66 12.72 -10.71 -11.56
C LEU A 66 11.65 -9.69 -11.98
N ALA A 67 10.82 -9.24 -11.03
CA ALA A 67 9.76 -8.26 -11.28
C ALA A 67 10.31 -6.85 -11.59
N THR A 68 11.53 -6.55 -11.14
CA THR A 68 12.24 -5.30 -11.41
C THR A 68 13.32 -5.44 -12.48
N ASN A 69 13.23 -6.49 -13.31
CA ASN A 69 14.12 -6.74 -14.45
C ASN A 69 15.61 -6.84 -14.09
N CYS A 70 15.94 -7.32 -12.89
CA CYS A 70 17.31 -7.52 -12.47
C CYS A 70 17.91 -8.81 -13.06
N ASP A 71 19.23 -8.79 -13.20
CA ASP A 71 20.03 -10.00 -13.35
C ASP A 71 20.13 -10.71 -12.00
N ILE A 72 19.82 -12.01 -11.94
CA ILE A 72 19.94 -12.82 -10.73
C ILE A 72 21.35 -13.41 -10.63
N THR A 73 22.04 -13.15 -9.52
CA THR A 73 23.36 -13.72 -9.22
C THR A 73 23.20 -15.17 -8.77
N GLN A 74 23.44 -16.12 -9.68
CA GLN A 74 23.24 -17.54 -9.41
C GLN A 74 24.15 -18.12 -8.32
N ASN A 75 25.32 -17.50 -8.10
CA ASN A 75 26.25 -17.87 -7.02
C ASN A 75 26.49 -16.63 -6.16
N CYS A 76 25.68 -16.45 -5.15
CA CYS A 76 25.78 -15.31 -4.21
C CYS A 76 26.15 -15.81 -2.80
N LYS A 77 26.60 -14.88 -1.98
CA LYS A 77 27.02 -15.18 -0.60
C LYS A 77 26.73 -14.02 0.32
N PHE A 78 26.75 -14.32 1.62
CA PHE A 78 26.68 -13.31 2.65
C PHE A 78 28.06 -12.84 3.08
N ASP A 79 28.13 -11.59 3.51
CA ASP A 79 29.28 -10.91 4.08
C ASP A 79 28.91 -10.36 5.46
N ARG A 80 29.89 -10.17 6.33
CA ARG A 80 29.72 -9.49 7.62
C ARG A 80 30.06 -8.03 7.48
N LYS A 81 29.07 -7.16 7.81
CA LYS A 81 29.22 -5.71 7.98
C LYS A 81 29.49 -5.42 9.44
N ASN A 82 30.74 -5.15 9.80
CA ASN A 82 31.15 -5.05 11.19
C ASN A 82 30.93 -3.64 11.74
N TYR A 83 30.09 -3.51 12.74
CA TYR A 83 29.94 -2.28 13.52
C TYR A 83 29.39 -2.61 14.91
N PHE A 84 29.76 -1.77 15.87
CA PHE A 84 29.37 -1.92 17.26
C PHE A 84 28.21 -0.95 17.56
N TYR A 85 27.03 -1.50 17.88
CA TYR A 85 25.88 -0.72 18.32
C TYR A 85 24.96 -1.59 19.21
N PRO A 86 24.22 -1.02 20.20
CA PRO A 86 23.44 -1.81 21.16
C PRO A 86 22.36 -2.70 20.54
N ASP A 87 21.77 -2.30 19.40
CA ASP A 87 20.76 -3.06 18.68
C ASP A 87 21.31 -4.13 17.73
N ASN A 88 22.65 -4.19 17.60
CA ASN A 88 23.36 -5.17 16.79
C ASN A 88 24.06 -6.19 17.71
N PRO A 89 23.35 -7.26 18.17
CA PRO A 89 23.82 -8.08 19.31
C PRO A 89 25.10 -8.85 19.07
N GLN A 90 25.41 -9.17 17.81
CA GLN A 90 26.62 -9.89 17.43
C GLN A 90 27.78 -8.98 17.01
N ASN A 91 27.58 -7.65 17.05
CA ASN A 91 28.53 -6.62 16.62
C ASN A 91 28.88 -6.67 15.11
N TYR A 92 28.12 -7.38 14.33
CA TYR A 92 28.10 -7.34 12.88
C TYR A 92 26.69 -7.61 12.38
N GLN A 93 26.39 -7.11 11.20
CA GLN A 93 25.15 -7.42 10.46
C GLN A 93 25.51 -8.37 9.32
N ILE A 94 24.76 -9.45 9.15
CA ILE A 94 24.90 -10.31 7.98
C ILE A 94 24.16 -9.65 6.82
N SER A 95 24.90 -9.36 5.75
CA SER A 95 24.42 -8.64 4.56
C SER A 95 25.13 -9.18 3.30
N GLN A 96 25.04 -8.52 2.17
CA GLN A 96 25.74 -8.90 0.94
C GLN A 96 26.40 -7.65 0.34
N LEU A 97 27.72 -7.63 0.19
CA LEU A 97 28.44 -6.55 -0.48
C LEU A 97 29.00 -6.99 -1.83
N TYR A 98 29.76 -8.10 -1.84
CA TYR A 98 30.53 -8.48 -3.01
C TYR A 98 29.71 -9.21 -4.07
N LEU A 99 28.72 -10.02 -3.65
CA LEU A 99 27.88 -10.82 -4.52
C LEU A 99 26.41 -10.72 -4.08
N PRO A 100 25.78 -9.55 -4.26
CA PRO A 100 24.36 -9.38 -3.97
C PRO A 100 23.52 -10.27 -4.88
N ILE A 101 22.32 -10.62 -4.43
CA ILE A 101 21.43 -11.56 -5.13
C ILE A 101 20.93 -11.01 -6.47
N CYS A 102 20.74 -9.69 -6.60
CA CYS A 102 20.27 -9.08 -7.85
C CYS A 102 21.11 -7.86 -8.23
N ARG A 103 21.24 -7.62 -9.54
CA ARG A 103 21.95 -6.47 -10.13
C ARG A 103 21.26 -5.96 -11.39
N ASN A 104 21.61 -4.72 -11.77
CA ASN A 104 21.30 -4.14 -13.07
C ASN A 104 19.80 -4.15 -13.42
N GLY A 105 18.94 -3.89 -12.44
CA GLY A 105 17.51 -3.82 -12.65
C GLY A 105 17.03 -2.46 -13.13
N LYS A 106 15.72 -2.37 -13.34
CA LYS A 106 15.05 -1.11 -13.64
C LYS A 106 13.55 -1.15 -13.32
N VAL A 107 13.00 0.01 -12.98
CA VAL A 107 11.58 0.24 -12.81
C VAL A 107 11.16 1.40 -13.72
N GLU A 108 10.19 1.19 -14.60
CA GLU A 108 9.61 2.23 -15.43
C GLU A 108 8.60 3.03 -14.59
N ILE A 109 8.80 4.33 -14.48
CA ILE A 109 7.84 5.29 -13.91
C ILE A 109 7.16 6.07 -15.04
N ASP A 110 5.95 6.58 -14.74
CA ASP A 110 5.17 7.43 -15.65
C ASP A 110 4.75 8.69 -14.89
N ILE A 111 5.12 9.85 -15.41
CA ILE A 111 4.72 11.15 -14.87
C ILE A 111 4.10 11.95 -15.99
N ASP A 112 2.80 12.22 -15.89
CA ASP A 112 2.01 12.97 -16.86
C ASP A 112 2.12 12.42 -18.31
N GLY A 113 2.30 11.09 -18.45
CA GLY A 113 2.45 10.39 -19.73
C GLY A 113 3.89 10.34 -20.26
N GLU A 114 4.85 10.90 -19.54
CA GLU A 114 6.27 10.73 -19.84
C GLU A 114 6.84 9.54 -19.06
N LYS A 115 7.27 8.53 -19.80
CA LYS A 115 7.87 7.31 -19.26
C LYS A 115 9.36 7.45 -19.08
N LYS A 116 9.86 6.98 -17.93
CA LYS A 116 11.29 7.00 -17.60
C LYS A 116 11.68 5.73 -16.87
N ASP A 117 12.77 5.10 -17.30
CA ASP A 117 13.39 3.99 -16.59
C ASP A 117 14.28 4.54 -15.45
N ILE A 118 14.03 4.10 -14.23
CA ILE A 118 14.91 4.29 -13.08
C ILE A 118 15.68 3.00 -12.86
N ARG A 119 16.98 3.05 -13.01
CA ARG A 119 17.83 1.86 -12.87
C ARG A 119 18.00 1.47 -11.40
N ILE A 120 18.08 0.18 -11.17
CA ILE A 120 18.46 -0.42 -9.89
C ILE A 120 19.90 -0.90 -10.02
N HIS A 121 20.77 -0.41 -9.13
CA HIS A 121 22.15 -0.83 -9.06
C HIS A 121 22.23 -2.27 -8.58
N GLU A 122 21.62 -2.55 -7.42
CA GLU A 122 21.58 -3.89 -6.83
C GLU A 122 20.41 -4.05 -5.86
N ILE A 123 20.09 -5.32 -5.57
CA ILE A 123 19.24 -5.72 -4.43
C ILE A 123 20.05 -6.75 -3.65
N HIS A 124 20.18 -6.54 -2.35
CA HIS A 124 20.84 -7.50 -1.48
C HIS A 124 19.98 -7.89 -0.28
N MET A 125 20.22 -9.10 0.22
CA MET A 125 19.55 -9.62 1.41
C MET A 125 20.37 -9.27 2.65
N GLU A 126 19.69 -8.92 3.73
CA GLU A 126 20.30 -8.65 5.02
C GLU A 126 19.36 -8.94 6.18
N GLU A 127 19.90 -8.95 7.40
CA GLU A 127 19.10 -9.01 8.62
C GLU A 127 18.83 -7.61 9.17
N ASP A 128 17.64 -7.36 9.73
CA ASP A 128 17.36 -6.11 10.43
C ASP A 128 18.02 -6.13 11.84
N ALA A 129 18.36 -4.94 12.33
CA ALA A 129 18.83 -4.74 13.69
C ALA A 129 17.68 -4.73 14.70
N GLY A 130 17.98 -4.83 15.99
CA GLY A 130 17.01 -4.63 17.06
C GLY A 130 16.45 -3.21 17.07
N LYS A 131 15.56 -2.93 18.02
CA LYS A 131 14.96 -1.60 18.22
C LYS A 131 15.51 -0.99 19.50
N LEU A 132 15.96 0.26 19.43
CA LEU A 132 16.30 1.07 20.59
C LEU A 132 15.15 1.99 20.98
N VAL A 133 14.80 1.99 22.24
CA VAL A 133 13.83 2.91 22.85
C VAL A 133 14.56 3.73 23.89
N HIS A 134 14.72 5.02 23.62
CA HIS A 134 15.34 5.95 24.56
C HIS A 134 14.28 6.46 25.52
N ASP A 135 14.47 6.25 26.82
CA ASP A 135 13.61 6.78 27.87
C ASP A 135 14.05 8.22 28.20
N PRO A 136 13.21 9.24 27.90
CA PRO A 136 13.56 10.63 28.15
C PRO A 136 13.59 10.98 29.63
N TRP A 137 13.01 10.15 30.50
CA TRP A 137 12.91 10.41 31.95
C TRP A 137 14.10 9.86 32.72
N THR A 138 14.54 8.65 32.38
CA THR A 138 15.66 7.98 33.06
C THR A 138 16.99 8.17 32.34
N GLY A 139 16.97 8.52 31.05
CA GLY A 139 18.14 8.58 30.19
C GLY A 139 18.63 7.20 29.76
N ASP A 140 17.89 6.14 30.08
CA ASP A 140 18.22 4.76 29.69
C ASP A 140 17.88 4.50 28.22
N SER A 141 18.57 3.54 27.63
CA SER A 141 18.25 2.98 26.32
C SER A 141 17.84 1.53 26.49
N LEU A 142 16.55 1.27 26.21
CA LEU A 142 16.01 -0.09 26.24
C LEU A 142 16.19 -0.74 24.87
N VAL A 143 16.58 -2.01 24.86
CA VAL A 143 16.82 -2.77 23.63
C VAL A 143 15.77 -3.85 23.48
N ASP A 144 15.07 -3.83 22.35
CA ASP A 144 14.13 -4.87 21.95
C ASP A 144 14.68 -5.62 20.72
N PHE A 145 15.01 -6.89 20.91
CA PHE A 145 15.52 -7.77 19.86
C PHE A 145 14.45 -8.52 19.06
N ASN A 146 13.17 -8.21 19.24
CA ASN A 146 12.12 -8.84 18.43
C ASN A 146 12.35 -8.63 16.94
N ARG A 147 12.83 -7.45 16.54
CA ARG A 147 13.15 -7.13 15.14
C ARG A 147 14.51 -7.69 14.69
N SER A 148 15.46 -7.90 15.58
CA SER A 148 16.79 -8.42 15.24
C SER A 148 16.70 -9.74 14.47
N GLY A 149 17.26 -9.77 13.26
CA GLY A 149 17.18 -10.91 12.35
C GLY A 149 15.90 -11.02 11.53
N VAL A 150 15.01 -10.02 11.57
CA VAL A 150 13.90 -9.92 10.61
C VAL A 150 14.49 -9.79 9.20
N PRO A 151 14.00 -10.56 8.20
CA PRO A 151 14.59 -10.52 6.87
C PRO A 151 14.34 -9.19 6.19
N LEU A 152 15.40 -8.59 5.67
CA LEU A 152 15.37 -7.39 4.84
C LEU A 152 15.90 -7.69 3.44
N ILE A 153 15.39 -6.93 2.47
CA ILE A 153 16.11 -6.62 1.25
C ILE A 153 16.36 -5.12 1.19
N GLU A 154 17.55 -4.74 0.79
CA GLU A 154 17.88 -3.36 0.43
C GLU A 154 17.96 -3.23 -1.08
N ILE A 155 17.20 -2.27 -1.63
CA ILE A 155 17.12 -1.98 -3.06
C ILE A 155 17.81 -0.64 -3.28
N VAL A 156 18.94 -0.66 -3.96
CA VAL A 156 19.76 0.53 -4.23
C VAL A 156 19.51 0.99 -5.67
N SER A 157 18.97 2.20 -5.84
CA SER A 157 18.80 2.77 -7.17
C SER A 157 20.06 3.46 -7.68
N GLU A 158 20.21 3.58 -9.02
CA GLU A 158 21.11 4.55 -9.61
C GLU A 158 20.58 5.98 -9.39
N PRO A 159 21.43 7.02 -9.45
CA PRO A 159 21.03 8.40 -9.24
C PRO A 159 20.34 9.01 -10.48
N ASP A 160 19.31 8.35 -10.97
CA ASP A 160 18.61 8.70 -12.20
C ASP A 160 17.48 9.71 -11.98
N MET A 161 16.96 9.83 -10.73
CA MET A 161 15.85 10.72 -10.43
C MET A 161 16.27 12.18 -10.34
N ARG A 162 15.38 13.08 -10.78
CA ARG A 162 15.64 14.53 -10.89
C ARG A 162 14.65 15.40 -10.13
N SER A 163 13.57 14.81 -9.62
CA SER A 163 12.54 15.53 -8.87
C SER A 163 11.96 14.68 -7.72
N ALA A 164 11.30 15.35 -6.78
CA ALA A 164 10.56 14.67 -5.73
C ALA A 164 9.40 13.83 -6.30
N ASP A 165 8.75 14.28 -7.36
CA ASP A 165 7.65 13.55 -8.01
C ASP A 165 8.14 12.25 -8.66
N GLU A 166 9.33 12.26 -9.29
CA GLU A 166 9.96 11.02 -9.80
C GLU A 166 10.27 10.03 -8.66
N VAL A 167 10.73 10.52 -7.50
CA VAL A 167 11.00 9.70 -6.33
C VAL A 167 9.72 9.06 -5.80
N ILE A 168 8.64 9.82 -5.68
CA ILE A 168 7.35 9.29 -5.22
C ILE A 168 6.79 8.27 -6.21
N ALA A 169 6.82 8.56 -7.51
CA ALA A 169 6.37 7.62 -8.54
C ALA A 169 7.17 6.29 -8.51
N TYR A 170 8.49 6.36 -8.31
CA TYR A 170 9.34 5.18 -8.16
C TYR A 170 8.99 4.37 -6.92
N LEU A 171 8.86 5.03 -5.76
CA LEU A 171 8.54 4.35 -4.50
C LEU A 171 7.14 3.72 -4.51
N GLU A 172 6.15 4.41 -5.07
CA GLU A 172 4.79 3.87 -5.22
C GLU A 172 4.78 2.65 -6.14
N LYS A 173 5.48 2.73 -7.28
CA LYS A 173 5.59 1.61 -8.22
C LYS A 173 6.29 0.41 -7.59
N LEU A 174 7.41 0.64 -6.91
CA LEU A 174 8.17 -0.40 -6.22
C LEU A 174 7.35 -1.05 -5.11
N ARG A 175 6.66 -0.25 -4.28
CA ARG A 175 5.74 -0.71 -3.25
C ARG A 175 4.69 -1.66 -3.82
N LEU A 176 4.02 -1.27 -4.89
CA LEU A 176 3.00 -2.08 -5.52
C LEU A 176 3.54 -3.38 -6.08
N ILE A 177 4.71 -3.37 -6.75
CA ILE A 177 5.35 -4.60 -7.22
C ILE A 177 5.55 -5.57 -6.04
N ILE A 178 6.11 -5.10 -4.93
CA ILE A 178 6.42 -5.92 -3.76
C ILE A 178 5.14 -6.43 -3.08
N GLN A 179 4.11 -5.58 -2.96
CA GLN A 179 2.81 -5.98 -2.41
C GLN A 179 2.10 -7.01 -3.30
N TYR A 180 2.13 -6.84 -4.62
CA TYR A 180 1.54 -7.82 -5.55
C TYR A 180 2.24 -9.18 -5.49
N LEU A 181 3.55 -9.20 -5.27
CA LEU A 181 4.31 -10.43 -5.01
C LEU A 181 3.95 -11.09 -3.66
N GLY A 182 3.29 -10.36 -2.76
CA GLY A 182 3.08 -10.81 -1.37
C GLY A 182 4.39 -10.92 -0.57
N ALA A 183 5.45 -10.23 -1.02
CA ALA A 183 6.76 -10.27 -0.39
C ALA A 183 6.87 -9.35 0.83
N SER A 184 6.05 -8.30 0.92
CA SER A 184 5.94 -7.39 2.07
C SER A 184 4.60 -6.64 2.02
N ASP A 185 4.15 -6.14 3.17
CA ASP A 185 3.04 -5.18 3.25
C ASP A 185 3.47 -3.74 2.94
N CYS A 186 4.79 -3.46 2.98
CA CYS A 186 5.38 -2.16 2.65
C CYS A 186 4.78 -0.96 3.42
N LYS A 187 4.46 -1.12 4.70
CA LYS A 187 3.91 -0.06 5.55
C LYS A 187 5.03 0.84 6.10
N LEU A 188 5.13 2.07 5.59
CA LEU A 188 6.13 3.03 6.06
C LEU A 188 5.96 3.40 7.55
N GLN A 189 4.71 3.47 8.04
CA GLN A 189 4.41 3.83 9.42
C GLN A 189 4.83 2.75 10.43
N GLU A 190 4.77 1.49 10.03
CA GLU A 190 5.23 0.35 10.84
C GLU A 190 6.72 0.06 10.64
N GLY A 191 7.34 0.66 9.60
CA GLY A 191 8.75 0.53 9.29
C GLY A 191 9.09 -0.69 8.44
N SER A 192 8.09 -1.42 7.91
CA SER A 192 8.32 -2.54 6.99
C SER A 192 8.78 -2.08 5.60
N MET A 193 8.65 -0.79 5.28
CA MET A 193 9.33 -0.13 4.17
C MET A 193 9.98 1.16 4.68
N ARG A 194 11.24 1.40 4.32
CA ARG A 194 12.01 2.61 4.68
C ARG A 194 12.75 3.08 3.45
N ALA A 195 12.92 4.39 3.30
CA ALA A 195 13.69 4.95 2.20
C ALA A 195 14.64 6.02 2.72
N ASP A 196 15.93 5.85 2.41
CA ASP A 196 16.96 6.85 2.61
C ASP A 196 17.20 7.54 1.27
N VAL A 197 17.21 8.89 1.28
CA VAL A 197 17.33 9.69 0.07
C VAL A 197 18.74 10.26 -0.02
N ASN A 198 19.47 9.88 -1.06
CA ASN A 198 20.77 10.46 -1.41
C ASN A 198 20.55 11.56 -2.45
N LEU A 199 20.82 12.81 -2.09
CA LEU A 199 20.55 13.98 -2.92
C LEU A 199 21.79 14.86 -3.10
N SER A 200 22.04 15.32 -4.31
CA SER A 200 22.95 16.41 -4.61
C SER A 200 22.34 17.38 -5.62
N VAL A 201 22.89 18.59 -5.69
CA VAL A 201 22.49 19.63 -6.64
C VAL A 201 23.69 19.99 -7.52
N ARG A 202 23.44 20.14 -8.83
CA ARG A 202 24.43 20.64 -9.81
C ARG A 202 23.80 21.65 -10.76
N GLU A 203 24.65 22.41 -11.46
CA GLU A 203 24.17 23.26 -12.56
C GLU A 203 23.66 22.38 -13.72
N VAL A 204 22.56 22.76 -14.36
CA VAL A 204 21.99 22.00 -15.49
C VAL A 204 23.05 21.89 -16.61
N GLY A 205 23.30 20.64 -17.03
CA GLY A 205 24.30 20.32 -18.04
C GLY A 205 25.72 20.10 -17.51
N ALA A 206 25.96 20.21 -16.20
CA ALA A 206 27.24 19.81 -15.62
C ALA A 206 27.42 18.29 -15.71
N GLU A 207 28.63 17.83 -16.04
CA GLU A 207 28.95 16.38 -16.10
C GLU A 207 29.16 15.79 -14.70
N GLU A 208 29.78 16.55 -13.80
CA GLU A 208 30.08 16.08 -12.44
C GLU A 208 28.88 16.24 -11.51
N PHE A 209 28.74 15.27 -10.59
CA PHE A 209 27.73 15.37 -9.54
C PHE A 209 28.14 16.40 -8.46
N GLY A 210 27.16 17.03 -7.85
CA GLY A 210 27.36 17.84 -6.65
C GLY A 210 27.71 16.98 -5.41
N THR A 211 27.96 17.66 -4.28
CA THR A 211 28.22 16.98 -3.01
C THR A 211 26.94 16.36 -2.49
N ARG A 212 26.96 15.05 -2.26
CA ARG A 212 25.82 14.26 -1.79
C ARG A 212 25.55 14.45 -0.31
N THR A 213 24.28 14.60 0.06
CA THR A 213 23.78 14.43 1.42
C THR A 213 22.82 13.26 1.48
N GLU A 214 22.80 12.54 2.59
CA GLU A 214 21.89 11.44 2.87
C GLU A 214 20.78 11.92 3.81
N MET A 215 19.50 11.79 3.41
CA MET A 215 18.35 12.18 4.19
C MET A 215 17.71 10.97 4.84
N LYS A 216 17.58 10.99 6.17
CA LYS A 216 16.97 9.93 7.00
C LYS A 216 15.74 10.39 7.77
N ASN A 217 15.04 9.44 8.40
CA ASN A 217 13.84 9.68 9.19
C ASN A 217 12.63 10.16 8.37
N LEU A 218 12.40 9.50 7.25
CA LEU A 218 11.35 9.81 6.28
C LEU A 218 10.21 8.79 6.42
N ASN A 219 9.16 9.16 7.17
CA ASN A 219 8.13 8.20 7.61
C ASN A 219 6.85 8.25 6.75
N SER A 220 6.82 9.02 5.68
CA SER A 220 5.71 9.08 4.73
C SER A 220 6.15 9.64 3.38
N PHE A 221 5.43 9.33 2.32
CA PHE A 221 5.70 9.90 0.99
C PHE A 221 5.63 11.44 1.00
N LYS A 222 4.72 12.02 1.80
CA LYS A 222 4.67 13.49 1.98
C LYS A 222 5.93 14.03 2.66
N ALA A 223 6.46 13.34 3.66
CA ALA A 223 7.69 13.74 4.33
C ALA A 223 8.90 13.60 3.39
N ILE A 224 8.96 12.53 2.58
CA ILE A 224 10.00 12.35 1.55
C ILE A 224 9.99 13.50 0.56
N LYS A 225 8.82 13.85 0.00
CA LYS A 225 8.68 14.98 -0.93
C LYS A 225 9.18 16.28 -0.34
N ARG A 226 8.71 16.64 0.87
CA ARG A 226 9.12 17.88 1.55
C ARG A 226 10.61 17.89 1.90
N ALA A 227 11.15 16.74 2.30
CA ALA A 227 12.58 16.63 2.62
C ALA A 227 13.46 16.87 1.38
N ILE A 228 13.07 16.31 0.23
CA ILE A 228 13.78 16.52 -1.03
C ILE A 228 13.72 17.99 -1.44
N GLU A 229 12.53 18.59 -1.44
CA GLU A 229 12.33 20.00 -1.81
C GLU A 229 13.12 20.93 -0.86
N GLY A 230 13.03 20.73 0.45
CA GLY A 230 13.76 21.54 1.42
C GLY A 230 15.28 21.37 1.39
N GLU A 231 15.77 20.15 1.13
CA GLU A 231 17.21 19.91 1.01
C GLU A 231 17.77 20.47 -0.30
N MET A 232 17.00 20.38 -1.39
CA MET A 232 17.35 21.02 -2.67
C MET A 232 17.51 22.54 -2.50
N GLU A 233 16.54 23.21 -1.90
CA GLU A 233 16.59 24.65 -1.63
C GLU A 233 17.79 25.00 -0.75
N ARG A 234 18.02 24.27 0.33
CA ARG A 234 19.18 24.48 1.21
C ARG A 234 20.51 24.38 0.47
N GLN A 235 20.69 23.38 -0.39
CA GLN A 235 21.93 23.21 -1.16
C GLN A 235 22.13 24.30 -2.18
N ILE A 236 21.07 24.74 -2.86
CA ILE A 236 21.10 25.86 -3.82
C ILE A 236 21.51 27.14 -3.09
N ASP A 237 20.89 27.45 -1.94
CA ASP A 237 21.19 28.65 -1.16
C ASP A 237 22.68 28.70 -0.74
N LEU A 238 23.23 27.56 -0.27
CA LEU A 238 24.66 27.45 0.06
C LEU A 238 25.56 27.72 -1.15
N ILE A 239 25.24 27.11 -2.30
CA ILE A 239 26.03 27.26 -3.53
C ILE A 239 25.97 28.71 -4.02
N GLU A 240 24.80 29.36 -3.99
CA GLU A 240 24.65 30.75 -4.41
C GLU A 240 25.31 31.72 -3.42
N ALA A 241 25.38 31.40 -2.14
CA ALA A 241 26.15 32.14 -1.15
C ALA A 241 27.68 31.97 -1.29
N GLY A 242 28.12 31.07 -2.19
CA GLY A 242 29.55 30.74 -2.37
C GLY A 242 30.09 29.80 -1.29
N GLU A 243 29.21 29.17 -0.52
CA GLU A 243 29.55 28.16 0.46
C GLU A 243 29.58 26.75 -0.15
N LYS A 244 30.23 25.82 0.56
CA LYS A 244 30.31 24.42 0.11
C LYS A 244 29.29 23.56 0.82
N VAL A 245 28.59 22.72 0.06
CA VAL A 245 27.81 21.63 0.63
C VAL A 245 28.76 20.61 1.26
N VAL A 246 28.49 20.20 2.48
CA VAL A 246 29.26 19.17 3.21
C VAL A 246 28.60 17.81 3.02
N GLN A 247 29.39 16.78 2.73
CA GLN A 247 28.88 15.41 2.66
C GLN A 247 28.57 14.89 4.07
N GLU A 248 27.28 14.75 4.37
CA GLU A 248 26.81 14.38 5.70
C GLU A 248 25.48 13.63 5.65
N THR A 249 25.17 12.87 6.70
CA THR A 249 23.85 12.31 6.96
C THR A 249 23.03 13.34 7.71
N ARG A 250 21.81 13.62 7.24
CA ARG A 250 20.88 14.60 7.80
C ARG A 250 19.56 13.94 8.20
N ARG A 251 19.00 14.37 9.31
CA ARG A 251 17.68 13.97 9.78
C ARG A 251 16.65 15.03 9.38
N TRP A 252 15.57 14.61 8.75
CA TRP A 252 14.43 15.47 8.49
C TRP A 252 13.55 15.63 9.73
N ASP A 253 13.14 16.85 10.04
CA ASP A 253 12.14 17.21 11.04
C ASP A 253 10.93 17.79 10.30
N ASP A 254 9.91 16.94 10.11
CA ASP A 254 8.73 17.26 9.33
C ASP A 254 7.88 18.38 9.97
N THR A 255 7.93 18.50 11.30
CA THR A 255 7.19 19.55 12.05
C THR A 255 7.81 20.93 11.81
N LYS A 256 9.14 20.98 11.68
CA LYS A 256 9.87 22.22 11.47
C LYS A 256 10.14 22.53 10.00
N GLY A 257 9.91 21.55 9.10
CA GLY A 257 10.22 21.66 7.69
C GLY A 257 11.71 21.89 7.41
N ALA A 258 12.59 21.27 8.19
CA ALA A 258 14.03 21.49 8.10
C ALA A 258 14.82 20.22 8.39
N SER A 259 16.02 20.14 7.82
CA SER A 259 16.96 19.06 8.06
C SER A 259 18.09 19.48 9.02
N TYR A 260 18.60 18.53 9.80
CA TYR A 260 19.69 18.73 10.75
C TYR A 260 20.79 17.71 10.53
N ALA A 261 22.05 18.15 10.53
CA ALA A 261 23.20 17.24 10.46
C ALA A 261 23.21 16.27 11.65
N MET A 262 23.40 14.98 11.36
CA MET A 262 23.56 13.93 12.36
C MET A 262 25.04 13.59 12.57
N ARG A 263 25.74 13.30 11.47
CA ARG A 263 27.17 12.96 11.46
C ARG A 263 27.78 13.39 10.13
N SER A 264 29.08 13.70 10.16
CA SER A 264 29.86 14.02 8.97
C SER A 264 30.56 12.80 8.40
N LYS A 265 31.14 12.94 7.21
CA LYS A 265 31.96 11.89 6.58
C LYS A 265 33.21 11.53 7.40
N GLU A 266 33.70 12.43 8.24
CA GLU A 266 34.87 12.18 9.13
C GLU A 266 34.55 11.11 10.19
N ASP A 267 33.25 10.91 10.49
CA ASP A 267 32.76 9.87 11.40
C ASP A 267 32.40 8.56 10.68
N ALA A 268 32.64 8.47 9.34
CA ALA A 268 32.34 7.27 8.58
C ALA A 268 33.17 6.09 9.04
N GLN A 269 32.49 5.04 9.50
CA GLN A 269 33.14 3.81 9.95
C GLN A 269 33.57 2.96 8.76
N ASP A 270 34.78 2.40 8.81
CA ASP A 270 35.18 1.29 7.96
C ASP A 270 34.53 0.01 8.50
N TYR A 271 33.52 -0.51 7.77
CA TYR A 271 32.80 -1.71 8.17
C TYR A 271 33.62 -3.01 8.04
N ARG A 272 34.80 -2.98 7.45
CA ARG A 272 35.72 -4.13 7.33
C ARG A 272 34.97 -5.40 6.88
N TYR A 273 34.28 -5.31 5.76
CA TYR A 273 33.55 -6.44 5.20
C TYR A 273 34.43 -7.64 4.91
N PHE A 274 33.94 -8.82 5.24
CA PHE A 274 34.50 -10.10 4.82
C PHE A 274 33.38 -11.14 4.68
N PRO A 275 33.58 -12.22 3.87
CA PRO A 275 32.58 -13.28 3.71
C PRO A 275 32.22 -13.92 5.04
N ASP A 276 30.92 -14.14 5.28
CA ASP A 276 30.48 -14.83 6.49
C ASP A 276 30.94 -16.30 6.46
N PRO A 277 31.73 -16.76 7.46
CA PRO A 277 32.28 -18.10 7.47
C PRO A 277 31.26 -19.16 7.90
N ASP A 278 30.13 -18.76 8.50
CA ASP A 278 29.11 -19.67 9.04
C ASP A 278 28.00 -19.97 8.03
N LEU A 279 27.97 -19.22 6.91
CA LEU A 279 27.00 -19.40 5.82
C LEU A 279 27.67 -19.87 4.56
N VAL A 280 27.15 -20.97 3.99
CA VAL A 280 27.61 -21.46 2.70
C VAL A 280 27.11 -20.54 1.57
N PRO A 281 27.84 -20.46 0.43
CA PRO A 281 27.34 -19.79 -0.76
C PRO A 281 25.97 -20.34 -1.19
N ILE A 282 25.15 -19.45 -1.73
CA ILE A 282 23.83 -19.79 -2.25
C ILE A 282 23.99 -20.10 -3.74
N GLU A 283 23.59 -21.31 -4.13
CA GLU A 283 23.58 -21.73 -5.53
C GLU A 283 22.12 -21.69 -6.02
N ILE A 284 21.81 -20.75 -6.93
CA ILE A 284 20.49 -20.59 -7.54
C ILE A 284 20.52 -21.28 -8.91
N SER A 285 19.86 -22.43 -9.01
CA SER A 285 19.73 -23.14 -10.28
C SER A 285 18.68 -22.46 -11.20
N ASP A 286 18.84 -22.68 -12.52
CA ASP A 286 17.85 -22.21 -13.50
C ASP A 286 16.45 -22.77 -13.19
N GLU A 287 16.36 -24.03 -12.76
CA GLU A 287 15.08 -24.64 -12.37
C GLU A 287 14.42 -23.91 -11.18
N TRP A 288 15.20 -23.50 -10.19
CA TRP A 288 14.68 -22.76 -9.05
C TRP A 288 14.22 -21.36 -9.46
N MET A 289 15.03 -20.68 -10.27
CA MET A 289 14.68 -19.36 -10.82
C MET A 289 13.42 -19.42 -11.70
N ASP A 290 13.29 -20.45 -12.56
CA ASP A 290 12.10 -20.63 -13.39
C ASP A 290 10.83 -20.91 -12.58
N LYS A 291 10.93 -21.64 -11.46
CA LYS A 291 9.80 -21.82 -10.53
C LYS A 291 9.36 -20.50 -9.91
N VAL A 292 10.30 -19.66 -9.49
CA VAL A 292 9.97 -18.34 -8.92
C VAL A 292 9.36 -17.44 -9.99
N ARG A 293 9.90 -17.46 -11.22
CA ARG A 293 9.35 -16.71 -12.35
C ARG A 293 7.92 -17.13 -12.70
N ALA A 294 7.65 -18.42 -12.75
CA ALA A 294 6.33 -18.97 -13.05
C ALA A 294 5.29 -18.71 -11.94
N ALA A 295 5.74 -18.46 -10.73
CA ALA A 295 4.89 -18.13 -9.58
C ALA A 295 4.57 -16.63 -9.44
N GLN A 296 5.11 -15.78 -10.31
CA GLN A 296 4.79 -14.35 -10.28
C GLN A 296 3.31 -14.11 -10.60
N PRO A 297 2.65 -13.22 -9.85
CA PRO A 297 1.26 -12.85 -10.13
C PRO A 297 1.16 -11.95 -11.37
N GLU A 298 -0.04 -11.74 -11.85
CA GLU A 298 -0.35 -10.64 -12.74
C GLU A 298 -0.18 -9.32 -11.98
N PHE A 299 0.69 -8.42 -12.47
CA PHE A 299 0.97 -7.14 -11.83
C PHE A 299 -0.08 -6.08 -12.18
N ARG A 300 -0.02 -4.97 -11.44
CA ARG A 300 -0.95 -3.84 -11.59
C ARG A 300 -1.14 -3.40 -13.04
N ASP A 301 -0.07 -3.21 -13.80
CA ASP A 301 -0.16 -2.66 -15.16
C ASP A 301 -0.87 -3.63 -16.11
N GLU A 302 -0.61 -4.93 -15.97
CA GLU A 302 -1.30 -5.97 -16.72
C GLU A 302 -2.79 -6.02 -16.33
N LYS A 303 -3.11 -5.94 -15.03
CA LYS A 303 -4.49 -5.85 -14.56
C LYS A 303 -5.20 -4.61 -15.08
N LYS A 304 -4.54 -3.45 -15.15
CA LYS A 304 -5.13 -2.23 -15.72
C LYS A 304 -5.58 -2.43 -17.17
N VAL A 305 -4.73 -3.06 -17.98
CA VAL A 305 -5.08 -3.38 -19.38
C VAL A 305 -6.25 -4.35 -19.43
N ARG A 306 -6.16 -5.46 -18.67
CA ARG A 306 -7.21 -6.48 -18.63
C ARG A 306 -8.55 -5.94 -18.13
N TYR A 307 -8.58 -5.15 -17.06
CA TYR A 307 -9.83 -4.57 -16.53
C TYR A 307 -10.49 -3.61 -17.52
N LYS A 308 -9.67 -2.90 -18.31
CA LYS A 308 -10.16 -2.04 -19.38
C LYS A 308 -10.78 -2.84 -20.51
N GLU A 309 -10.09 -3.89 -20.97
CA GLU A 309 -10.50 -4.70 -22.13
C GLU A 309 -11.67 -5.65 -21.81
N GLU A 310 -11.62 -6.33 -20.66
CA GLU A 310 -12.60 -7.36 -20.31
C GLU A 310 -13.85 -6.81 -19.61
N TYR A 311 -13.70 -5.75 -18.80
CA TYR A 311 -14.79 -5.24 -17.94
C TYR A 311 -15.29 -3.85 -18.32
N ASP A 312 -14.64 -3.18 -19.28
CA ASP A 312 -14.97 -1.80 -19.71
C ASP A 312 -15.18 -0.83 -18.54
N LEU A 313 -14.31 -0.92 -17.53
CA LEU A 313 -14.33 -0.02 -16.38
C LEU A 313 -13.72 1.34 -16.74
N PRO A 314 -14.17 2.42 -16.06
CA PRO A 314 -13.51 3.73 -16.14
C PRO A 314 -12.05 3.66 -15.67
N ASP A 315 -11.16 4.40 -16.32
CA ASP A 315 -9.72 4.41 -15.96
C ASP A 315 -9.50 4.82 -14.49
N TYR A 316 -10.28 5.76 -13.98
CA TYR A 316 -10.25 6.19 -12.58
C TYR A 316 -10.55 5.04 -11.60
N ASP A 317 -11.59 4.24 -11.90
CA ASP A 317 -11.97 3.08 -11.05
C ASP A 317 -10.86 2.02 -11.09
N ILE A 318 -10.33 1.76 -12.31
CA ILE A 318 -9.22 0.82 -12.50
C ILE A 318 -8.00 1.24 -11.69
N ASP A 319 -7.63 2.52 -11.74
CA ASP A 319 -6.47 3.05 -11.02
C ASP A 319 -6.58 2.87 -9.50
N ILE A 320 -7.76 3.11 -8.93
CA ILE A 320 -7.97 2.94 -7.49
C ILE A 320 -8.02 1.46 -7.10
N ILE A 321 -8.80 0.64 -7.82
CA ILE A 321 -8.93 -0.79 -7.50
C ILE A 321 -7.57 -1.48 -7.60
N THR A 322 -6.81 -1.23 -8.67
CA THR A 322 -5.49 -1.83 -8.86
C THR A 322 -4.39 -1.16 -8.05
N GLY A 323 -4.65 -0.01 -7.46
CA GLY A 323 -3.73 0.70 -6.55
C GLY A 323 -3.54 0.05 -5.19
N SER A 324 -4.40 -0.93 -4.85
CA SER A 324 -4.25 -1.85 -3.73
C SER A 324 -4.42 -3.28 -4.23
N LYS A 325 -3.43 -4.13 -3.95
CA LYS A 325 -3.56 -5.56 -4.26
C LYS A 325 -4.77 -6.17 -3.55
N HIS A 326 -4.97 -5.81 -2.29
CA HIS A 326 -6.06 -6.31 -1.47
C HIS A 326 -7.43 -5.97 -2.07
N LEU A 327 -7.61 -4.72 -2.52
CA LEU A 327 -8.85 -4.29 -3.17
C LEU A 327 -9.07 -4.98 -4.51
N ALA A 328 -8.00 -5.19 -5.30
CA ALA A 328 -8.05 -5.94 -6.54
C ALA A 328 -8.43 -7.41 -6.31
N ASP A 329 -7.89 -8.04 -5.25
CA ASP A 329 -8.24 -9.41 -4.87
C ASP A 329 -9.73 -9.53 -4.46
N ILE A 330 -10.26 -8.58 -3.68
CA ILE A 330 -11.69 -8.52 -3.34
C ILE A 330 -12.55 -8.36 -4.61
N PHE A 331 -12.16 -7.45 -5.50
CA PHE A 331 -12.85 -7.22 -6.76
C PHE A 331 -12.92 -8.51 -7.60
N GLU A 332 -11.78 -9.15 -7.86
CA GLU A 332 -11.72 -10.37 -8.66
C GLU A 332 -12.46 -11.54 -8.01
N ALA A 333 -12.31 -11.73 -6.71
CA ALA A 333 -13.03 -12.79 -6.00
C ALA A 333 -14.55 -12.58 -6.04
N THR A 334 -15.02 -11.34 -5.91
CA THR A 334 -16.46 -11.03 -5.98
C THR A 334 -17.02 -11.27 -7.39
N ILE A 335 -16.26 -10.95 -8.44
CA ILE A 335 -16.65 -11.24 -9.83
C ILE A 335 -16.68 -12.75 -10.08
N ALA A 336 -15.70 -13.48 -9.59
CA ALA A 336 -15.64 -14.95 -9.74
C ALA A 336 -16.87 -15.66 -9.14
N LEU A 337 -17.55 -15.03 -8.18
CA LEU A 337 -18.83 -15.48 -7.60
C LEU A 337 -20.05 -15.13 -8.47
N GLY A 338 -19.84 -14.53 -9.64
CA GLY A 338 -20.92 -14.23 -10.60
C GLY A 338 -21.51 -12.81 -10.51
N SER A 339 -20.89 -11.92 -9.75
CA SER A 339 -21.29 -10.51 -9.69
C SER A 339 -20.84 -9.76 -10.94
N GLU A 340 -21.65 -8.80 -11.41
CA GLU A 340 -21.32 -7.94 -12.53
C GLU A 340 -20.16 -7.00 -12.20
N PRO A 341 -19.06 -6.94 -13.01
CA PRO A 341 -17.87 -6.14 -12.69
C PRO A 341 -18.16 -4.68 -12.38
N LYS A 342 -19.08 -4.06 -13.12
CA LYS A 342 -19.46 -2.66 -12.93
C LYS A 342 -20.18 -2.40 -11.61
N GLU A 343 -21.01 -3.35 -11.15
CA GLU A 343 -21.67 -3.25 -9.83
C GLU A 343 -20.67 -3.44 -8.72
N VAL A 344 -19.73 -4.39 -8.83
CA VAL A 344 -18.66 -4.57 -7.84
C VAL A 344 -17.81 -3.31 -7.74
N SER A 345 -17.38 -2.73 -8.89
CA SER A 345 -16.66 -1.46 -8.94
C SER A 345 -17.45 -0.35 -8.23
N ASN A 346 -18.74 -0.20 -8.51
CA ASN A 346 -19.59 0.81 -7.87
C ASN A 346 -19.64 0.69 -6.34
N TRP A 347 -19.66 -0.54 -5.80
CA TRP A 347 -19.63 -0.77 -4.35
C TRP A 347 -18.29 -0.46 -3.74
N LEU A 348 -17.20 -0.86 -4.40
CA LEU A 348 -15.84 -0.57 -3.93
C LEU A 348 -15.56 0.93 -3.98
N MET A 349 -15.84 1.59 -5.11
CA MET A 349 -15.58 3.01 -5.30
C MET A 349 -16.50 3.93 -4.49
N GLY A 350 -17.77 3.54 -4.33
CA GLY A 350 -18.74 4.34 -3.60
C GLY A 350 -18.69 4.11 -2.10
N GLU A 351 -19.12 2.93 -1.66
CA GLU A 351 -19.34 2.67 -0.23
C GLU A 351 -18.07 2.23 0.50
N THR A 352 -17.23 1.37 -0.12
CA THR A 352 -16.00 0.90 0.55
C THR A 352 -15.04 2.06 0.79
N ILE A 353 -14.73 2.86 -0.25
CA ILE A 353 -13.84 4.03 -0.12
C ILE A 353 -14.42 5.07 0.86
N ARG A 354 -15.74 5.30 0.84
CA ARG A 354 -16.39 6.17 1.81
C ARG A 354 -16.13 5.72 3.26
N LEU A 355 -16.37 4.44 3.53
CA LEU A 355 -16.22 3.87 4.88
C LEU A 355 -14.77 3.81 5.34
N VAL A 356 -13.82 3.52 4.44
CA VAL A 356 -12.37 3.61 4.69
C VAL A 356 -11.99 5.02 5.13
N ASN A 357 -12.42 6.05 4.38
CA ASN A 357 -12.14 7.45 4.69
C ASN A 357 -12.78 7.90 6.02
N GLU A 358 -14.02 7.49 6.29
CA GLU A 358 -14.72 7.82 7.54
C GLU A 358 -14.11 7.14 8.77
N SER A 359 -13.49 5.97 8.59
CA SER A 359 -12.85 5.20 9.67
C SER A 359 -11.36 5.52 9.83
N GLU A 360 -10.79 6.39 8.98
CA GLU A 360 -9.34 6.67 8.91
C GLU A 360 -8.49 5.39 8.81
N MET A 361 -9.05 4.36 8.15
CA MET A 361 -8.44 3.04 7.98
C MET A 361 -7.57 3.00 6.73
N ASP A 362 -6.52 2.17 6.72
CA ASP A 362 -5.82 1.85 5.48
C ASP A 362 -6.71 0.96 4.59
N ILE A 363 -6.68 1.17 3.29
CA ILE A 363 -7.44 0.38 2.32
C ILE A 363 -7.05 -1.11 2.37
N ASP A 364 -5.80 -1.41 2.70
CA ASP A 364 -5.29 -2.76 2.82
C ASP A 364 -5.74 -3.47 4.12
N ASP A 365 -6.36 -2.76 5.07
CA ASP A 365 -6.93 -3.33 6.30
C ASP A 365 -8.44 -3.68 6.18
N VAL A 366 -9.05 -3.47 5.02
CA VAL A 366 -10.44 -3.88 4.74
C VAL A 366 -10.56 -5.40 4.88
N SER A 367 -11.50 -5.89 5.69
CA SER A 367 -11.52 -7.30 6.10
C SER A 367 -12.80 -8.08 5.78
N PHE A 368 -13.79 -7.48 5.12
CA PHE A 368 -15.00 -8.21 4.75
C PHE A 368 -14.75 -9.25 3.65
N LYS A 369 -15.53 -10.32 3.69
CA LYS A 369 -15.44 -11.41 2.71
C LYS A 369 -16.07 -11.04 1.37
N PRO A 370 -15.44 -11.37 0.24
CA PRO A 370 -16.01 -11.17 -1.10
C PRO A 370 -17.38 -11.84 -1.27
N GLU A 371 -17.62 -12.98 -0.60
CA GLU A 371 -18.90 -13.70 -0.62
C GLU A 371 -20.04 -12.87 -0.06
N HIS A 372 -19.79 -12.06 0.98
CA HIS A 372 -20.80 -11.19 1.57
C HIS A 372 -21.16 -10.02 0.66
N LEU A 373 -20.17 -9.43 -0.03
CA LEU A 373 -20.41 -8.41 -1.03
C LEU A 373 -21.18 -8.99 -2.24
N ALA A 374 -20.77 -10.16 -2.73
CA ALA A 374 -21.47 -10.83 -3.85
C ALA A 374 -22.92 -11.14 -3.49
N LYS A 375 -23.16 -11.66 -2.26
CA LYS A 375 -24.52 -11.96 -1.78
C LYS A 375 -25.37 -10.71 -1.67
N LEU A 376 -24.82 -9.61 -1.16
CA LEU A 376 -25.52 -8.33 -1.06
C LEU A 376 -25.92 -7.80 -2.46
N ILE A 377 -25.00 -7.85 -3.43
CA ILE A 377 -25.27 -7.45 -4.81
C ILE A 377 -26.39 -8.32 -5.42
N GLU A 378 -26.34 -9.64 -5.20
CA GLU A 378 -27.37 -10.58 -5.65
C GLU A 378 -28.75 -10.24 -5.07
N MET A 379 -28.85 -9.98 -3.77
CA MET A 379 -30.10 -9.62 -3.11
C MET A 379 -30.71 -8.33 -3.67
N ILE A 380 -29.87 -7.34 -4.01
CA ILE A 380 -30.34 -6.09 -4.64
C ILE A 380 -30.81 -6.37 -6.07
N LYS A 381 -30.05 -7.15 -6.84
CA LYS A 381 -30.39 -7.54 -8.22
C LYS A 381 -31.74 -8.29 -8.27
N ASN A 382 -32.00 -9.15 -7.30
CA ASN A 382 -33.25 -9.92 -7.17
C ASN A 382 -34.40 -9.11 -6.53
N ASN A 383 -34.20 -7.82 -6.23
CA ASN A 383 -35.15 -6.97 -5.52
C ASN A 383 -35.57 -7.50 -4.13
N GLU A 384 -34.77 -8.34 -3.50
CA GLU A 384 -34.99 -8.79 -2.11
C GLU A 384 -34.84 -7.64 -1.12
N ILE A 385 -33.92 -6.72 -1.43
CA ILE A 385 -33.71 -5.44 -0.74
C ILE A 385 -33.51 -4.33 -1.78
N ASN A 386 -33.83 -3.09 -1.44
CA ASN A 386 -33.50 -1.95 -2.29
C ASN A 386 -32.07 -1.42 -1.99
N ARG A 387 -31.54 -0.56 -2.88
CA ARG A 387 -30.17 -0.07 -2.77
C ARG A 387 -29.91 0.76 -1.49
N SER A 388 -30.92 1.42 -0.94
CA SER A 388 -30.77 2.19 0.33
C SER A 388 -30.57 1.26 1.53
N VAL A 389 -31.39 0.21 1.63
CA VAL A 389 -31.21 -0.85 2.63
C VAL A 389 -29.89 -1.58 2.39
N GLY A 390 -29.53 -1.83 1.12
CA GLY A 390 -28.25 -2.43 0.77
C GLY A 390 -27.05 -1.67 1.33
N LYS A 391 -27.07 -0.33 1.30
CA LYS A 391 -26.02 0.50 1.88
C LYS A 391 -25.93 0.37 3.40
N GLU A 392 -27.07 0.35 4.08
CA GLU A 392 -27.15 0.14 5.54
C GLU A 392 -26.60 -1.24 5.93
N VAL A 393 -26.97 -2.28 5.20
CA VAL A 393 -26.47 -3.65 5.42
C VAL A 393 -24.95 -3.72 5.12
N PHE A 394 -24.50 -3.05 4.06
CA PHE A 394 -23.08 -3.03 3.70
C PHE A 394 -22.21 -2.38 4.78
N GLU A 395 -22.69 -1.34 5.47
CA GLU A 395 -21.95 -0.78 6.61
C GLU A 395 -21.69 -1.81 7.72
N LYS A 396 -22.64 -2.73 7.92
CA LYS A 396 -22.48 -3.84 8.85
C LYS A 396 -21.54 -4.92 8.33
N VAL A 397 -21.65 -5.26 7.05
CA VAL A 397 -20.71 -6.16 6.38
C VAL A 397 -19.28 -5.62 6.49
N PHE A 398 -19.08 -4.33 6.21
CA PHE A 398 -17.78 -3.68 6.27
C PHE A 398 -17.16 -3.70 7.68
N LYS A 399 -17.97 -3.42 8.71
CA LYS A 399 -17.48 -3.28 10.10
C LYS A 399 -17.34 -4.61 10.85
N GLU A 400 -18.21 -5.57 10.56
CA GLU A 400 -18.41 -6.77 11.39
C GLU A 400 -18.33 -8.07 10.57
N ASP A 401 -18.14 -8.01 9.25
CA ASP A 401 -18.12 -9.12 8.29
C ASP A 401 -19.32 -10.09 8.46
N ILE A 402 -20.52 -9.52 8.68
CA ILE A 402 -21.75 -10.29 8.87
C ILE A 402 -22.26 -10.90 7.57
N ASP A 403 -23.01 -11.99 7.65
CA ASP A 403 -23.79 -12.52 6.53
C ASP A 403 -24.97 -11.57 6.23
N PRO A 404 -25.02 -10.92 5.04
CA PRO A 404 -26.06 -9.96 4.70
C PRO A 404 -27.46 -10.57 4.65
N ALA A 405 -27.60 -11.85 4.24
CA ALA A 405 -28.90 -12.51 4.14
C ALA A 405 -29.48 -12.79 5.53
N ALA A 406 -28.64 -13.29 6.44
CA ALA A 406 -29.04 -13.53 7.82
C ALA A 406 -29.44 -12.23 8.53
N TYR A 407 -28.66 -11.16 8.34
CA TYR A 407 -28.93 -9.84 8.92
C TYR A 407 -30.27 -9.24 8.40
N VAL A 408 -30.49 -9.31 7.09
CA VAL A 408 -31.74 -8.82 6.46
C VAL A 408 -32.96 -9.59 6.98
N GLU A 409 -32.83 -10.88 7.20
CA GLU A 409 -33.93 -11.71 7.71
C GLU A 409 -34.22 -11.40 9.20
N GLU A 410 -33.19 -11.34 10.03
CA GLU A 410 -33.31 -11.05 11.48
C GLU A 410 -33.94 -9.67 11.73
N HIS A 411 -33.58 -8.65 10.94
CA HIS A 411 -34.07 -7.28 11.09
C HIS A 411 -35.32 -6.97 10.24
N GLY A 412 -35.82 -7.97 9.50
CA GLY A 412 -37.04 -7.81 8.65
C GLY A 412 -36.89 -6.73 7.60
N LEU A 413 -35.70 -6.63 6.98
CA LEU A 413 -35.35 -5.58 5.99
C LEU A 413 -35.72 -5.96 4.54
N LYS A 414 -36.33 -7.11 4.32
CA LYS A 414 -36.78 -7.54 2.97
C LYS A 414 -37.70 -6.51 2.36
N SER A 415 -37.53 -6.28 1.05
CA SER A 415 -38.38 -5.37 0.27
C SER A 415 -39.83 -5.81 0.29
N MET A 416 -40.73 -4.83 0.46
CA MET A 416 -42.16 -5.05 0.32
C MET A 416 -42.49 -5.06 -1.18
N ASN A 417 -42.53 -6.26 -1.76
CA ASN A 417 -42.79 -6.47 -3.19
C ASN A 417 -44.25 -6.86 -3.50
N ASP A 418 -45.10 -6.93 -2.48
CA ASP A 418 -46.54 -7.19 -2.65
C ASP A 418 -47.23 -5.95 -3.27
N GLU A 419 -47.46 -5.99 -4.59
CA GLU A 419 -48.12 -4.90 -5.33
C GLU A 419 -49.48 -4.56 -4.73
N GLY A 420 -50.19 -5.54 -4.12
CA GLY A 420 -51.52 -5.31 -3.51
C GLY A 420 -51.42 -4.48 -2.22
N ALA A 421 -50.50 -4.84 -1.33
CA ALA A 421 -50.24 -4.11 -0.08
C ALA A 421 -49.68 -2.72 -0.35
N LEU A 422 -48.74 -2.60 -1.32
CA LEU A 422 -48.19 -1.31 -1.75
C LEU A 422 -49.26 -0.41 -2.38
N LYS A 423 -50.16 -0.96 -3.20
CA LYS A 423 -51.23 -0.21 -3.84
C LYS A 423 -52.20 0.38 -2.81
N ALA A 424 -52.60 -0.38 -1.79
CA ALA A 424 -53.42 0.12 -0.70
C ALA A 424 -52.78 1.26 0.06
N THR A 425 -51.50 1.13 0.40
CA THR A 425 -50.72 2.19 1.09
C THR A 425 -50.60 3.44 0.21
N ILE A 426 -50.35 3.27 -1.09
CA ILE A 426 -50.21 4.37 -2.03
C ILE A 426 -51.56 5.09 -2.24
N GLU A 427 -52.68 4.36 -2.36
CA GLU A 427 -54.03 4.94 -2.45
C GLU A 427 -54.38 5.80 -1.22
N GLU A 428 -53.99 5.34 -0.01
CA GLU A 428 -54.16 6.13 1.21
C GLU A 428 -53.30 7.42 1.19
N ILE A 429 -52.07 7.33 0.74
CA ILE A 429 -51.17 8.49 0.63
C ILE A 429 -51.67 9.49 -0.40
N VAL A 430 -52.13 9.01 -1.55
CA VAL A 430 -52.73 9.85 -2.60
C VAL A 430 -53.97 10.58 -2.07
N ALA A 431 -54.84 9.88 -1.32
CA ALA A 431 -56.04 10.46 -0.72
C ALA A 431 -55.71 11.53 0.33
N ASN A 432 -54.67 11.34 1.08
CA ASN A 432 -54.23 12.26 2.15
C ASN A 432 -53.42 13.47 1.60
N ASN A 433 -53.07 13.50 0.32
CA ASN A 433 -52.27 14.57 -0.29
C ASN A 433 -52.91 15.18 -1.55
N PRO A 434 -54.13 15.73 -1.46
CA PRO A 434 -54.91 16.20 -2.64
C PRO A 434 -54.16 17.30 -3.42
N LYS A 435 -53.44 18.16 -2.75
CA LYS A 435 -52.67 19.25 -3.37
C LYS A 435 -51.56 18.72 -4.31
N SER A 436 -50.89 17.64 -3.94
CA SER A 436 -49.89 17.02 -4.81
C SER A 436 -50.50 16.33 -6.01
N VAL A 437 -51.69 15.78 -5.87
CA VAL A 437 -52.49 15.22 -6.96
C VAL A 437 -52.91 16.31 -7.96
N GLU A 438 -53.43 17.45 -7.47
CA GLU A 438 -53.78 18.59 -8.29
C GLU A 438 -52.54 19.15 -9.05
N ASP A 439 -51.43 19.28 -8.39
CA ASP A 439 -50.17 19.73 -9.01
C ASP A 439 -49.70 18.78 -10.12
N TYR A 440 -49.83 17.46 -9.92
CA TYR A 440 -49.53 16.46 -10.96
C TYR A 440 -50.46 16.60 -12.15
N LYS A 441 -51.76 16.68 -11.92
CA LYS A 441 -52.77 16.89 -12.95
C LYS A 441 -52.61 18.22 -13.71
N ALA A 442 -52.09 19.24 -13.04
CA ALA A 442 -51.73 20.54 -13.66
C ALA A 442 -50.41 20.46 -14.48
N GLY A 443 -49.83 19.26 -14.69
CA GLY A 443 -48.62 19.04 -15.50
C GLY A 443 -47.32 19.18 -14.74
N LYS A 444 -47.32 19.41 -13.42
CA LYS A 444 -46.11 19.48 -12.58
C LYS A 444 -45.64 18.07 -12.19
N LYS A 445 -45.11 17.33 -13.15
CA LYS A 445 -44.66 15.93 -12.95
C LYS A 445 -43.69 15.72 -11.75
N LYS A 446 -43.01 16.77 -11.30
CA LYS A 446 -42.16 16.72 -10.09
C LYS A 446 -42.95 16.45 -8.79
N ALA A 447 -44.28 16.68 -8.77
CA ALA A 447 -45.12 16.42 -7.60
C ALA A 447 -45.18 14.93 -7.25
N ILE A 448 -44.97 14.01 -8.22
CA ILE A 448 -44.88 12.57 -7.96
C ILE A 448 -43.75 12.21 -7.02
N GLY A 449 -42.58 12.95 -7.07
CA GLY A 449 -41.46 12.73 -6.20
C GLY A 449 -41.77 12.92 -4.69
N PHE A 450 -42.69 13.86 -4.38
CA PHE A 450 -43.18 14.05 -3.01
C PHE A 450 -44.00 12.83 -2.54
N LEU A 451 -44.89 12.32 -3.38
CA LEU A 451 -45.74 11.15 -3.09
C LEU A 451 -44.90 9.88 -2.94
N VAL A 452 -43.87 9.71 -3.78
CA VAL A 452 -42.88 8.64 -3.62
C VAL A 452 -42.18 8.75 -2.28
N GLY A 453 -41.72 9.94 -1.87
CA GLY A 453 -41.10 10.17 -0.58
C GLY A 453 -41.99 9.84 0.60
N GLN A 454 -43.32 10.19 0.53
CA GLN A 454 -44.28 9.84 1.58
C GLN A 454 -44.52 8.31 1.64
N THR A 455 -44.58 7.64 0.49
CA THR A 455 -44.73 6.18 0.43
C THR A 455 -43.50 5.48 1.00
N MET A 456 -42.29 5.96 0.66
CA MET A 456 -41.07 5.43 1.23
C MET A 456 -41.01 5.61 2.76
N LYS A 457 -41.51 6.76 3.27
CA LYS A 457 -41.56 6.99 4.71
C LYS A 457 -42.60 6.07 5.39
N ALA A 458 -43.78 5.87 4.81
CA ALA A 458 -44.82 5.00 5.34
C ALA A 458 -44.37 3.51 5.35
N THR A 459 -43.59 3.09 4.38
CA THR A 459 -43.05 1.74 4.26
C THR A 459 -41.67 1.59 4.95
N GLN A 460 -41.24 2.59 5.73
CA GLN A 460 -39.97 2.59 6.42
C GLN A 460 -38.77 2.33 5.47
N GLY A 461 -38.82 2.81 4.25
CA GLY A 461 -37.79 2.61 3.24
C GLY A 461 -37.78 1.23 2.58
N LYS A 462 -38.68 0.33 2.94
CA LYS A 462 -38.72 -1.07 2.44
C LYS A 462 -39.34 -1.24 1.05
N ALA A 463 -40.18 -0.28 0.58
CA ALA A 463 -40.75 -0.36 -0.74
C ALA A 463 -39.69 -0.15 -1.84
N ASN A 464 -39.89 -0.83 -2.99
CA ASN A 464 -39.04 -0.56 -4.16
C ASN A 464 -39.50 0.76 -4.81
N PRO A 465 -38.64 1.80 -4.91
CA PRO A 465 -39.01 3.11 -5.46
C PRO A 465 -39.49 3.04 -6.91
N GLY A 466 -38.99 2.10 -7.71
CA GLY A 466 -39.43 1.89 -9.08
C GLY A 466 -40.88 1.35 -9.17
N ILE A 467 -41.21 0.38 -8.31
CA ILE A 467 -42.57 -0.18 -8.21
C ILE A 467 -43.53 0.90 -7.68
N VAL A 468 -43.13 1.63 -6.63
CA VAL A 468 -43.91 2.73 -6.08
C VAL A 468 -44.20 3.79 -7.15
N ASN A 469 -43.18 4.19 -7.92
CA ASN A 469 -43.34 5.19 -8.98
C ASN A 469 -44.30 4.69 -10.10
N LYS A 470 -44.19 3.41 -10.48
CA LYS A 470 -45.10 2.78 -11.46
C LYS A 470 -46.54 2.81 -10.98
N ILE A 471 -46.80 2.31 -9.77
CA ILE A 471 -48.15 2.27 -9.18
C ILE A 471 -48.71 3.68 -8.98
N LEU A 472 -47.92 4.64 -8.49
CA LEU A 472 -48.33 6.03 -8.38
C LEU A 472 -48.73 6.65 -9.71
N THR A 473 -47.93 6.41 -10.76
CA THR A 473 -48.23 6.90 -12.10
C THR A 473 -49.54 6.29 -12.62
N GLU A 474 -49.74 4.98 -12.48
CA GLU A 474 -50.96 4.31 -12.86
C GLU A 474 -52.18 4.85 -12.12
N ILE A 475 -52.11 5.10 -10.82
CA ILE A 475 -53.22 5.63 -10.03
C ILE A 475 -53.51 7.09 -10.43
N LEU A 476 -52.46 7.94 -10.55
CA LEU A 476 -52.63 9.35 -10.86
C LEU A 476 -53.12 9.61 -12.30
N ASP A 477 -52.72 8.75 -13.25
CA ASP A 477 -53.17 8.85 -14.64
C ASP A 477 -54.63 8.33 -14.85
N ASN A 478 -55.13 7.49 -13.93
CA ASN A 478 -56.50 6.97 -13.95
C ASN A 478 -57.48 7.80 -13.08
N MET A 479 -57.00 8.81 -12.36
CA MET A 479 -57.82 9.77 -11.57
C MET A 479 -58.14 11.05 -12.40
#